data_933e366e6ecd47957d3c41d0ac087df6
#
_entry.id   933e366e6ecd47957d3c41d0ac087df6
#
_cell.length_a   1.000
_cell.length_b   1.000
_cell.length_c   1.000
_cell.angle_alpha   90.00
_cell.angle_beta   90.00
_cell.angle_gamma   90.00
#
_symmetry.space_group_name_H-M   'P 1'
#
loop_
_entity.id
_entity.type
_entity.pdbx_description
1 polymer ?
#
loop_
_entity_poly.entity_id
_entity_poly.type
_entity_poly.pdbx_seq_one_letter_code
_entity_poly.pdbx_strand_id
1 'polypeptide(L)'
;MKRKSEEISYFLIDTISRWSGVDCISMDKRSQQDELDPHYALVLDVYYRRAIPVMEKRQILFDNPGAFESARGGTKDRFFLDEIPIRVEYKHIPSVQDLIEHPLHHIKLLKNTGTYPLYRLLHFSLVFSRSDWIERMRFNLTNFPEEAWNTLFDSFAAKMEHYLSDFGAASVSGNQFFRLMSHSGFLRYAGASVFMFNHVFEPSHAEFESQLKAQPRLPANFVNLWDSIAGEKNDISEFKKFELARLLAREIFELR
;
A
#
# COMPACT_ATOMS: atom_id res chain seq x y z
N MET A 1 -22.89 9.00 -12.35
CA MET A 1 -21.74 8.87 -11.43
C MET A 1 -20.41 9.08 -12.14
N LYS A 2 -20.08 8.36 -13.21
CA LYS A 2 -18.77 8.49 -13.91
C LYS A 2 -18.43 9.93 -14.34
N ARG A 3 -19.39 10.65 -14.91
CA ARG A 3 -19.23 12.06 -15.28
C ARG A 3 -18.96 12.96 -14.06
N LYS A 4 -19.59 12.66 -12.92
CA LYS A 4 -19.44 13.43 -11.69
C LYS A 4 -18.04 13.24 -11.08
N SER A 5 -17.53 12.01 -11.03
CA SER A 5 -16.17 11.74 -10.53
C SER A 5 -15.09 12.35 -11.43
N GLU A 6 -15.30 12.39 -12.74
CA GLU A 6 -14.40 13.08 -13.68
C GLU A 6 -14.39 14.60 -13.44
N GLU A 7 -15.56 15.22 -13.29
CA GLU A 7 -15.68 16.67 -13.00
C GLU A 7 -14.99 17.04 -11.68
N ILE A 8 -15.17 16.24 -10.63
CA ILE A 8 -14.48 16.41 -9.34
C ILE A 8 -12.97 16.22 -9.48
N SER A 9 -12.54 15.21 -10.23
CA SER A 9 -11.11 14.99 -10.49
C SER A 9 -10.47 16.19 -11.18
N TYR A 10 -11.11 16.74 -12.22
CA TYR A 10 -10.65 17.95 -12.91
C TYR A 10 -10.59 19.15 -11.97
N PHE A 11 -11.61 19.36 -11.15
CA PHE A 11 -11.65 20.45 -10.16
C PHE A 11 -10.47 20.32 -9.17
N LEU A 12 -10.23 19.13 -8.63
CA LEU A 12 -9.14 18.89 -7.68
C LEU A 12 -7.77 19.14 -8.33
N ILE A 13 -7.56 18.58 -9.51
CA ILE A 13 -6.28 18.72 -10.25
C ILE A 13 -6.03 20.18 -10.58
N ASP A 14 -7.03 20.90 -11.14
CA ASP A 14 -6.91 22.32 -11.47
C ASP A 14 -6.62 23.16 -10.21
N THR A 15 -7.34 22.93 -9.12
CA THR A 15 -7.15 23.66 -7.86
C THR A 15 -5.77 23.43 -7.27
N ILE A 16 -5.34 22.16 -7.15
CA ILE A 16 -4.08 21.81 -6.49
C ILE A 16 -2.88 22.16 -7.37
N SER A 17 -2.99 22.02 -8.68
CA SER A 17 -1.91 22.37 -9.63
C SER A 17 -1.53 23.86 -9.60
N ARG A 18 -2.44 24.75 -9.20
CA ARG A 18 -2.16 26.17 -9.05
C ARG A 18 -1.31 26.52 -7.83
N TRP A 19 -1.13 25.62 -6.90
CA TRP A 19 -0.25 25.86 -5.75
C TRP A 19 1.21 25.87 -6.21
N SER A 20 1.89 26.98 -5.97
CA SER A 20 3.25 27.20 -6.48
C SER A 20 4.30 26.19 -5.97
N GLY A 21 4.02 25.54 -4.85
CA GLY A 21 4.89 24.51 -4.28
C GLY A 21 4.74 23.13 -4.92
N VAL A 22 3.61 22.85 -5.61
CA VAL A 22 3.31 21.55 -6.21
C VAL A 22 4.11 21.36 -7.50
N ASP A 23 4.73 20.21 -7.65
CA ASP A 23 5.50 19.83 -8.82
C ASP A 23 4.75 18.81 -9.69
N CYS A 24 4.18 17.78 -9.09
CA CYS A 24 3.35 16.81 -9.83
C CYS A 24 2.22 16.24 -8.97
N ILE A 25 1.21 15.70 -9.65
CA ILE A 25 0.06 15.03 -9.06
C ILE A 25 -0.11 13.68 -9.76
N SER A 26 -0.24 12.62 -8.99
CA SER A 26 -0.66 11.31 -9.51
C SER A 26 -1.95 10.85 -8.86
N MET A 27 -2.74 10.05 -9.59
CA MET A 27 -4.06 9.59 -9.17
C MET A 27 -4.17 8.07 -9.34
N ASP A 28 -4.86 7.42 -8.41
CA ASP A 28 -5.13 5.99 -8.49
C ASP A 28 -5.98 5.66 -9.74
N LYS A 29 -5.52 4.72 -10.55
CA LYS A 29 -6.24 4.27 -11.75
C LYS A 29 -7.61 3.68 -11.44
N ARG A 30 -7.77 3.05 -10.27
CA ARG A 30 -9.04 2.49 -9.81
C ARG A 30 -10.10 3.57 -9.57
N SER A 31 -9.69 4.76 -9.20
CA SER A 31 -10.58 5.93 -9.11
C SER A 31 -11.28 6.26 -10.44
N GLN A 32 -10.88 5.62 -11.54
CA GLN A 32 -11.43 5.83 -12.88
C GLN A 32 -12.28 4.64 -13.38
N GLN A 33 -12.22 3.47 -12.74
CA GLN A 33 -12.69 2.23 -13.35
C GLN A 33 -13.90 1.58 -12.66
N ASP A 34 -14.06 1.68 -11.34
CA ASP A 34 -15.11 0.96 -10.62
C ASP A 34 -15.87 1.86 -9.63
N GLU A 35 -16.95 2.46 -10.12
CA GLU A 35 -17.84 3.32 -9.35
C GLU A 35 -18.80 2.53 -8.44
N LEU A 36 -18.87 1.21 -8.61
CA LEU A 36 -19.70 0.32 -7.80
C LEU A 36 -18.93 -0.26 -6.61
N ASP A 37 -17.62 -0.02 -6.54
CA ASP A 37 -16.83 -0.42 -5.37
C ASP A 37 -17.32 0.37 -4.14
N PRO A 38 -17.84 -0.31 -3.09
CA PRO A 38 -18.28 0.35 -1.85
C PRO A 38 -17.14 1.09 -1.12
N HIS A 39 -15.89 0.82 -1.47
CA HIS A 39 -14.71 1.53 -0.99
C HIS A 39 -14.15 2.55 -1.99
N TYR A 40 -14.94 2.87 -3.02
CA TYR A 40 -14.55 3.86 -4.01
C TYR A 40 -14.12 5.18 -3.34
N ALA A 41 -12.99 5.69 -3.76
CA ALA A 41 -12.52 7.01 -3.37
C ALA A 41 -11.61 7.56 -4.46
N LEU A 42 -11.68 8.87 -4.69
CA LEU A 42 -10.65 9.55 -5.47
C LEU A 42 -9.40 9.71 -4.61
N VAL A 43 -8.32 9.05 -5.01
CA VAL A 43 -7.05 9.07 -4.27
C VAL A 43 -5.98 9.79 -5.08
N LEU A 44 -5.46 10.87 -4.52
CA LEU A 44 -4.41 11.68 -5.14
C LEU A 44 -3.14 11.67 -4.28
N ASP A 45 -2.00 11.58 -4.95
CA ASP A 45 -0.68 11.88 -4.40
C ASP A 45 -0.20 13.20 -4.96
N VAL A 46 0.04 14.17 -4.09
CA VAL A 46 0.51 15.51 -4.43
C VAL A 46 1.97 15.65 -4.01
N TYR A 47 2.85 15.73 -4.97
CA TYR A 47 4.29 15.88 -4.73
C TYR A 47 4.69 17.34 -4.80
N TYR A 48 5.34 17.84 -3.75
CA TYR A 48 5.67 19.25 -3.62
C TYR A 48 7.13 19.49 -3.17
N ARG A 49 7.72 20.61 -3.64
CA ARG A 49 9.10 21.02 -3.30
C ARG A 49 9.16 22.10 -2.23
N ARG A 50 8.15 22.96 -2.21
CA ARG A 50 8.06 24.11 -1.32
C ARG A 50 6.84 23.97 -0.42
N ALA A 51 6.40 25.07 0.19
CA ALA A 51 5.19 25.04 1.01
C ALA A 51 3.92 24.80 0.17
N ILE A 52 3.00 24.01 0.73
CA ILE A 52 1.61 23.90 0.29
C ILE A 52 0.72 24.73 1.23
N PRO A 53 -0.51 25.08 0.85
CA PRO A 53 -1.43 25.78 1.74
C PRO A 53 -1.60 25.06 3.08
N VAL A 54 -1.69 25.81 4.16
CA VAL A 54 -1.98 25.26 5.50
C VAL A 54 -3.36 24.63 5.55
N MET A 55 -3.57 23.72 6.51
CA MET A 55 -4.79 22.91 6.61
C MET A 55 -6.07 23.76 6.56
N GLU A 56 -6.12 24.86 7.29
CA GLU A 56 -7.28 25.74 7.36
C GLU A 56 -7.65 26.34 5.99
N LYS A 57 -6.65 26.69 5.19
CA LYS A 57 -6.86 27.18 3.82
C LYS A 57 -7.35 26.07 2.89
N ARG A 58 -6.84 24.85 3.05
CA ARG A 58 -7.28 23.69 2.26
C ARG A 58 -8.71 23.31 2.59
N GLN A 59 -9.10 23.35 3.87
CA GLN A 59 -10.47 23.10 4.32
C GLN A 59 -11.46 24.09 3.68
N ILE A 60 -11.12 25.37 3.63
CA ILE A 60 -11.94 26.40 2.99
C ILE A 60 -12.02 26.17 1.46
N LEU A 61 -10.91 25.84 0.82
CA LEU A 61 -10.85 25.61 -0.63
C LEU A 61 -11.73 24.46 -1.09
N PHE A 62 -11.84 23.41 -0.28
CA PHE A 62 -12.63 22.23 -0.62
C PHE A 62 -14.07 22.28 -0.06
N ASP A 63 -14.46 23.43 0.53
CA ASP A 63 -15.80 23.76 1.00
C ASP A 63 -16.51 22.59 1.73
N ASN A 64 -15.84 22.06 2.76
CA ASN A 64 -16.35 20.89 3.46
C ASN A 64 -16.41 21.10 4.99
N PRO A 65 -17.30 21.99 5.48
CA PRO A 65 -17.45 22.20 6.91
C PRO A 65 -18.05 20.95 7.56
N GLY A 66 -17.26 20.28 8.38
CA GLY A 66 -17.71 19.16 9.23
C GLY A 66 -17.28 17.76 8.79
N ALA A 67 -16.77 17.57 7.58
CA ALA A 67 -16.28 16.26 7.11
C ALA A 67 -14.82 16.28 6.63
N PHE A 68 -14.10 17.37 6.89
CA PHE A 68 -12.67 17.48 6.52
C PHE A 68 -11.79 17.00 7.68
N GLU A 69 -11.08 15.93 7.45
CA GLU A 69 -10.07 15.40 8.36
C GLU A 69 -8.68 15.60 7.79
N SER A 70 -7.77 16.14 8.60
CA SER A 70 -6.35 16.21 8.24
C SER A 70 -5.51 15.42 9.23
N ALA A 71 -4.59 14.60 8.73
CA ALA A 71 -3.65 13.88 9.55
C ALA A 71 -2.73 14.86 10.30
N ARG A 72 -2.24 14.45 11.48
CA ARG A 72 -1.27 15.22 12.24
C ARG A 72 -0.07 15.59 11.37
N GLY A 73 0.24 16.89 11.28
CA GLY A 73 1.28 17.42 10.40
C GLY A 73 0.81 17.79 9.00
N GLY A 74 -0.49 17.69 8.69
CA GLY A 74 -1.07 18.17 7.43
C GLY A 74 -0.64 17.40 6.17
N THR A 75 -0.15 16.16 6.32
CA THR A 75 0.37 15.36 5.21
C THR A 75 -0.70 14.56 4.49
N LYS A 76 -1.92 14.54 5.00
CA LYS A 76 -3.04 13.78 4.40
C LYS A 76 -4.36 14.43 4.77
N ASP A 77 -5.20 14.62 3.77
CA ASP A 77 -6.56 15.09 3.94
C ASP A 77 -7.57 14.04 3.47
N ARG A 78 -8.71 13.98 4.16
CA ARG A 78 -9.89 13.19 3.80
C ARG A 78 -11.12 14.06 3.90
N PHE A 79 -11.94 14.06 2.88
CA PHE A 79 -13.17 14.85 2.81
C PHE A 79 -14.11 14.28 1.75
N PHE A 80 -15.30 14.85 1.63
CA PHE A 80 -16.25 14.50 0.58
C PHE A 80 -16.46 15.68 -0.35
N LEU A 81 -16.60 15.42 -1.64
CA LEU A 81 -17.14 16.34 -2.62
C LEU A 81 -18.32 15.65 -3.30
N ASP A 82 -19.49 16.26 -3.21
CA ASP A 82 -20.71 15.68 -3.79
C ASP A 82 -20.90 14.18 -3.46
N GLU A 83 -20.73 13.82 -2.21
CA GLU A 83 -20.84 12.45 -1.69
C GLU A 83 -19.70 11.49 -2.10
N ILE A 84 -18.76 11.92 -2.96
CA ILE A 84 -17.59 11.13 -3.33
C ILE A 84 -16.49 11.30 -2.30
N PRO A 85 -15.99 10.21 -1.69
CA PRO A 85 -14.86 10.28 -0.77
C PRO A 85 -13.57 10.66 -1.49
N ILE A 86 -12.87 11.65 -0.95
CA ILE A 86 -11.59 12.14 -1.47
C ILE A 86 -10.48 11.84 -0.45
N ARG A 87 -9.34 11.39 -0.95
CA ARG A 87 -8.12 11.21 -0.17
C ARG A 87 -6.96 11.88 -0.89
N VAL A 88 -6.34 12.86 -0.24
CA VAL A 88 -5.16 13.55 -0.79
C VAL A 88 -4.00 13.32 0.15
N GLU A 89 -2.88 12.81 -0.36
CA GLU A 89 -1.63 12.69 0.38
C GLU A 89 -0.59 13.66 -0.18
N TYR A 90 0.01 14.45 0.71
CA TYR A 90 1.01 15.44 0.37
C TYR A 90 2.40 14.88 0.68
N LYS A 91 3.24 14.79 -0.35
CA LYS A 91 4.54 14.13 -0.29
C LYS A 91 5.65 15.13 -0.63
N HIS A 92 6.51 15.40 0.32
CA HIS A 92 7.65 16.30 0.13
C HIS A 92 8.69 15.63 -0.78
N ILE A 93 8.96 16.23 -1.94
CA ILE A 93 9.85 15.65 -2.96
C ILE A 93 11.23 15.31 -2.41
N PRO A 94 11.96 16.21 -1.72
CA PRO A 94 13.27 15.87 -1.18
C PRO A 94 13.26 14.61 -0.29
N SER A 95 12.22 14.43 0.54
CA SER A 95 12.13 13.26 1.42
C SER A 95 11.83 11.97 0.66
N VAL A 96 10.97 12.04 -0.38
CA VAL A 96 10.66 10.89 -1.23
C VAL A 96 11.86 10.51 -2.08
N GLN A 97 12.56 11.51 -2.62
CA GLN A 97 13.76 11.31 -3.43
C GLN A 97 14.88 10.66 -2.61
N ASP A 98 15.15 11.16 -1.41
CA ASP A 98 16.17 10.58 -0.52
C ASP A 98 15.84 9.12 -0.14
N LEU A 99 14.57 8.81 0.12
CA LEU A 99 14.12 7.44 0.37
C LEU A 99 14.40 6.50 -0.82
N ILE A 100 14.23 6.98 -2.06
CA ILE A 100 14.39 6.17 -3.27
C ILE A 100 15.88 6.04 -3.65
N GLU A 101 16.65 7.13 -3.53
CA GLU A 101 18.06 7.16 -3.89
C GLU A 101 18.96 6.49 -2.82
N HIS A 102 18.52 6.49 -1.56
CA HIS A 102 19.25 5.91 -0.44
C HIS A 102 18.39 4.94 0.41
N PRO A 103 17.78 3.91 -0.20
CA PRO A 103 16.80 3.06 0.48
C PRO A 103 17.35 2.31 1.70
N LEU A 104 18.63 1.99 1.72
CA LEU A 104 19.28 1.34 2.86
C LEU A 104 19.36 2.26 4.09
N HIS A 105 19.54 3.57 3.91
CA HIS A 105 19.46 4.54 5.01
C HIS A 105 18.06 4.60 5.62
N HIS A 106 17.04 4.35 4.81
CA HIS A 106 15.62 4.39 5.19
C HIS A 106 15.02 2.99 5.40
N ILE A 107 15.83 1.94 5.41
CA ILE A 107 15.34 0.56 5.47
C ILE A 107 14.47 0.29 6.70
N LYS A 108 14.79 0.91 7.84
CA LYS A 108 13.97 0.80 9.06
C LYS A 108 12.56 1.36 8.87
N LEU A 109 12.41 2.45 8.12
CA LEU A 109 11.11 3.01 7.77
C LEU A 109 10.32 2.01 6.91
N LEU A 110 10.92 1.51 5.82
CA LEU A 110 10.28 0.55 4.92
C LEU A 110 9.88 -0.75 5.63
N LYS A 111 10.73 -1.28 6.52
CA LYS A 111 10.41 -2.45 7.36
C LYS A 111 9.18 -2.24 8.26
N ASN A 112 8.93 -1.02 8.71
CA ASN A 112 7.86 -0.70 9.64
C ASN A 112 6.56 -0.28 8.95
N THR A 113 6.64 0.47 7.84
CA THR A 113 5.50 1.05 7.14
C THR A 113 5.05 0.26 5.91
N GLY A 114 5.88 -0.70 5.45
CA GLY A 114 5.66 -1.39 4.18
C GLY A 114 6.11 -0.55 2.98
N THR A 115 5.95 -1.12 1.79
CA THR A 115 6.43 -0.55 0.53
C THR A 115 5.33 0.07 -0.34
N TYR A 116 4.08 0.06 0.12
CA TYR A 116 2.93 0.60 -0.60
C TYR A 116 3.10 2.06 -1.11
N PRO A 117 3.75 2.99 -0.38
CA PRO A 117 4.00 4.34 -0.91
C PRO A 117 4.89 4.34 -2.16
N LEU A 118 5.83 3.40 -2.29
CA LEU A 118 6.67 3.23 -3.49
C LEU A 118 5.87 2.60 -4.64
N TYR A 119 5.02 1.62 -4.33
CA TYR A 119 4.07 1.05 -5.28
C TYR A 119 3.20 2.14 -5.92
N ARG A 120 2.62 3.03 -5.10
CA ARG A 120 1.79 4.14 -5.59
C ARG A 120 2.54 5.06 -6.55
N LEU A 121 3.76 5.46 -6.19
CA LEU A 121 4.58 6.32 -7.04
C LEU A 121 4.85 5.67 -8.40
N LEU A 122 5.09 4.36 -8.41
CA LEU A 122 5.38 3.61 -9.63
C LEU A 122 4.14 3.43 -10.53
N HIS A 123 2.97 3.18 -9.94
CA HIS A 123 1.79 2.69 -10.66
C HIS A 123 0.65 3.71 -10.84
N PHE A 124 0.55 4.75 -10.01
CA PHE A 124 -0.49 5.75 -10.16
C PHE A 124 -0.33 6.55 -11.45
N SER A 125 -1.45 6.90 -12.07
CA SER A 125 -1.46 7.72 -13.29
C SER A 125 -0.95 9.13 -13.00
N LEU A 126 0.05 9.60 -13.73
CA LEU A 126 0.47 11.00 -13.68
C LEU A 126 -0.61 11.86 -14.36
N VAL A 127 -1.21 12.78 -13.63
CA VAL A 127 -2.29 13.65 -14.12
C VAL A 127 -1.88 15.13 -14.23
N PHE A 128 -0.79 15.51 -13.59
CA PHE A 128 -0.17 16.82 -13.70
C PHE A 128 1.32 16.75 -13.39
N SER A 129 2.16 17.47 -14.17
CA SER A 129 3.60 17.61 -13.90
C SER A 129 4.16 18.93 -14.39
N ARG A 130 5.09 19.50 -13.62
CA ARG A 130 5.93 20.65 -14.00
C ARG A 130 7.35 20.27 -14.35
N SER A 131 7.78 19.07 -13.99
CA SER A 131 9.13 18.58 -14.23
C SER A 131 9.12 17.08 -14.56
N ASP A 132 10.26 16.54 -14.94
CA ASP A 132 10.50 15.10 -15.18
C ASP A 132 10.81 14.31 -13.91
N TRP A 133 10.60 14.89 -12.73
CA TRP A 133 11.01 14.27 -11.47
C TRP A 133 10.36 12.90 -11.24
N ILE A 134 9.07 12.77 -11.51
CA ILE A 134 8.35 11.52 -11.24
C ILE A 134 8.83 10.38 -12.15
N GLU A 135 9.12 10.67 -13.42
CA GLU A 135 9.66 9.71 -14.38
C GLU A 135 11.05 9.24 -13.94
N ARG A 136 11.91 10.15 -13.49
CA ARG A 136 13.23 9.80 -12.95
C ARG A 136 13.10 8.92 -11.70
N MET A 137 12.19 9.24 -10.79
CA MET A 137 11.97 8.42 -9.59
C MET A 137 11.41 7.04 -9.93
N ARG A 138 10.52 6.94 -10.91
CA ARG A 138 10.03 5.65 -11.43
C ARG A 138 11.17 4.82 -12.02
N PHE A 139 12.03 5.44 -12.80
CA PHE A 139 13.22 4.77 -13.33
C PHE A 139 14.15 4.27 -12.20
N ASN A 140 14.39 5.08 -11.17
CA ASN A 140 15.19 4.65 -10.02
C ASN A 140 14.53 3.48 -9.27
N LEU A 141 13.21 3.45 -9.14
CA LEU A 141 12.50 2.33 -8.53
C LEU A 141 12.56 1.04 -9.34
N THR A 142 12.66 1.10 -10.68
CA THR A 142 12.89 -0.10 -11.51
C THR A 142 14.30 -0.67 -11.32
N ASN A 143 15.22 0.14 -10.80
CA ASN A 143 16.60 -0.24 -10.48
C ASN A 143 16.85 -0.26 -8.96
N PHE A 144 15.83 -0.57 -8.18
CA PHE A 144 15.93 -0.61 -6.72
C PHE A 144 16.97 -1.64 -6.27
N PRO A 145 17.87 -1.32 -5.30
CA PRO A 145 19.02 -2.15 -4.99
C PRO A 145 18.65 -3.55 -4.50
N GLU A 146 19.36 -4.56 -4.99
CA GLU A 146 19.19 -5.96 -4.60
C GLU A 146 19.34 -6.16 -3.09
N GLU A 147 20.32 -5.48 -2.47
CA GLU A 147 20.52 -5.53 -1.02
C GLU A 147 19.31 -5.03 -0.23
N ALA A 148 18.58 -4.03 -0.76
CA ALA A 148 17.38 -3.52 -0.13
C ALA A 148 16.23 -4.54 -0.25
N TRP A 149 16.04 -5.19 -1.41
CA TRP A 149 15.08 -6.27 -1.60
C TRP A 149 15.34 -7.43 -0.63
N ASN A 150 16.58 -7.89 -0.55
CA ASN A 150 17.00 -8.96 0.34
C ASN A 150 16.77 -8.60 1.82
N THR A 151 17.09 -7.38 2.20
CA THR A 151 16.92 -6.90 3.59
C THR A 151 15.44 -6.77 3.98
N LEU A 152 14.58 -6.39 3.03
CA LEU A 152 13.13 -6.34 3.24
C LEU A 152 12.54 -7.75 3.31
N PHE A 153 12.96 -8.65 2.41
CA PHE A 153 12.56 -10.05 2.44
C PHE A 153 12.86 -10.67 3.81
N ASP A 154 14.10 -10.60 4.29
CA ASP A 154 14.51 -11.14 5.58
C ASP A 154 13.69 -10.59 6.74
N SER A 155 13.41 -9.28 6.70
CA SER A 155 12.61 -8.64 7.74
C SER A 155 11.14 -9.10 7.73
N PHE A 156 10.55 -9.28 6.55
CA PHE A 156 9.16 -9.72 6.46
C PHE A 156 9.03 -11.23 6.72
N ALA A 157 10.00 -12.03 6.29
CA ALA A 157 10.06 -13.45 6.62
C ALA A 157 10.22 -13.69 8.14
N ALA A 158 11.04 -12.91 8.83
CA ALA A 158 11.14 -12.97 10.29
C ALA A 158 9.82 -12.58 11.00
N LYS A 159 9.10 -11.58 10.48
CA LYS A 159 7.77 -11.22 11.01
C LYS A 159 6.73 -12.31 10.70
N MET A 160 6.78 -12.92 9.52
CA MET A 160 5.95 -14.07 9.18
C MET A 160 6.15 -15.22 10.19
N GLU A 161 7.40 -15.55 10.52
CA GLU A 161 7.75 -16.58 11.50
C GLU A 161 7.22 -16.25 12.90
N HIS A 162 7.37 -14.99 13.32
CA HIS A 162 6.80 -14.53 14.59
C HIS A 162 5.29 -14.74 14.65
N TYR A 163 4.55 -14.27 13.62
CA TYR A 163 3.10 -14.48 13.56
C TYR A 163 2.68 -15.94 13.38
N LEU A 164 3.52 -16.77 12.75
CA LEU A 164 3.29 -18.21 12.67
C LEU A 164 3.35 -18.85 14.06
N SER A 165 4.33 -18.48 14.89
CA SER A 165 4.44 -18.93 16.28
C SER A 165 3.20 -18.54 17.09
N ASP A 166 2.79 -17.26 16.98
CA ASP A 166 1.58 -16.76 17.63
C ASP A 166 0.31 -17.48 17.14
N PHE A 167 0.22 -17.78 15.84
CA PHE A 167 -0.90 -18.52 15.27
C PHE A 167 -0.98 -19.95 15.82
N GLY A 168 0.17 -20.64 15.97
CA GLY A 168 0.24 -21.94 16.63
C GLY A 168 -0.27 -21.88 18.08
N ALA A 169 0.20 -20.93 18.88
CA ALA A 169 -0.26 -20.73 20.25
C ALA A 169 -1.77 -20.40 20.32
N ALA A 170 -2.24 -19.54 19.42
CA ALA A 170 -3.64 -19.13 19.34
C ALA A 170 -4.58 -20.27 18.92
N SER A 171 -4.12 -21.20 18.05
CA SER A 171 -4.92 -22.35 17.61
C SER A 171 -5.26 -23.32 18.75
N VAL A 172 -4.49 -23.29 19.83
CA VAL A 172 -4.68 -24.14 21.02
C VAL A 172 -5.38 -23.40 22.16
N SER A 173 -5.16 -22.06 22.28
CA SER A 173 -5.63 -21.29 23.42
C SER A 173 -7.14 -20.99 23.45
N GLY A 174 -7.85 -21.18 22.33
CA GLY A 174 -9.26 -20.81 22.19
C GLY A 174 -9.53 -19.28 22.14
N ASN A 175 -8.49 -18.44 22.19
CA ASN A 175 -8.65 -16.98 22.12
C ASN A 175 -8.88 -16.54 20.68
N GLN A 176 -10.13 -16.22 20.36
CA GLN A 176 -10.52 -15.87 18.98
C GLN A 176 -9.86 -14.58 18.47
N PHE A 177 -9.73 -13.54 19.32
CA PHE A 177 -9.11 -12.28 18.90
C PHE A 177 -7.61 -12.47 18.61
N PHE A 178 -6.89 -13.16 19.49
CA PHE A 178 -5.47 -13.47 19.28
C PHE A 178 -5.27 -14.29 18.01
N ARG A 179 -6.14 -15.27 17.76
CA ARG A 179 -6.12 -16.06 16.54
C ARG A 179 -6.32 -15.21 15.28
N LEU A 180 -7.33 -14.33 15.26
CA LEU A 180 -7.58 -13.44 14.13
C LEU A 180 -6.36 -12.56 13.83
N MET A 181 -5.76 -11.97 14.86
CA MET A 181 -4.61 -11.09 14.70
C MET A 181 -3.36 -11.84 14.21
N SER A 182 -3.07 -13.01 14.79
CA SER A 182 -1.90 -13.81 14.41
C SER A 182 -2.06 -14.40 13.00
N HIS A 183 -3.24 -14.90 12.65
CA HIS A 183 -3.55 -15.41 11.32
C HIS A 183 -3.42 -14.32 10.24
N SER A 184 -4.06 -13.17 10.46
CA SER A 184 -3.97 -12.04 9.52
C SER A 184 -2.53 -11.51 9.40
N GLY A 185 -1.79 -11.45 10.52
CA GLY A 185 -0.39 -11.06 10.53
C GLY A 185 0.48 -12.04 9.72
N PHE A 186 0.26 -13.34 9.89
CA PHE A 186 0.94 -14.37 9.11
C PHE A 186 0.72 -14.18 7.62
N LEU A 187 -0.54 -14.13 7.16
CA LEU A 187 -0.86 -13.96 5.74
C LEU A 187 -0.24 -12.69 5.15
N ARG A 188 -0.35 -11.58 5.89
CA ARG A 188 0.24 -10.31 5.45
C ARG A 188 1.73 -10.42 5.18
N TYR A 189 2.50 -10.98 6.13
CA TYR A 189 3.95 -11.03 6.00
C TYR A 189 4.44 -12.19 5.12
N ALA A 190 3.69 -13.27 5.00
CA ALA A 190 3.93 -14.30 3.99
C ALA A 190 3.82 -13.72 2.57
N GLY A 191 2.74 -12.99 2.28
CA GLY A 191 2.58 -12.33 0.99
C GLY A 191 3.62 -11.24 0.75
N ALA A 192 3.92 -10.40 1.76
CA ALA A 192 4.95 -9.37 1.65
C ALA A 192 6.34 -9.97 1.33
N SER A 193 6.69 -11.11 1.94
CA SER A 193 7.94 -11.81 1.63
C SER A 193 7.99 -12.26 0.17
N VAL A 194 6.89 -12.81 -0.35
CA VAL A 194 6.81 -13.23 -1.76
C VAL A 194 6.91 -12.03 -2.71
N PHE A 195 6.31 -10.88 -2.39
CA PHE A 195 6.49 -9.66 -3.18
C PHE A 195 7.96 -9.22 -3.20
N MET A 196 8.64 -9.18 -2.05
CA MET A 196 10.05 -8.79 -1.99
C MET A 196 10.95 -9.74 -2.76
N PHE A 197 10.69 -11.06 -2.68
CA PHE A 197 11.40 -12.06 -3.47
C PHE A 197 11.23 -11.88 -4.99
N ASN A 198 10.07 -11.39 -5.40
CA ASN A 198 9.78 -11.07 -6.80
C ASN A 198 10.20 -9.64 -7.21
N HIS A 199 10.82 -8.87 -6.34
CA HIS A 199 11.19 -7.46 -6.57
C HIS A 199 9.98 -6.58 -6.92
N VAL A 200 8.88 -6.80 -6.24
CA VAL A 200 7.63 -6.05 -6.41
C VAL A 200 7.28 -5.35 -5.09
N PHE A 201 6.98 -4.07 -5.15
CA PHE A 201 6.46 -3.34 -4.00
C PHE A 201 5.03 -3.78 -3.69
N GLU A 202 4.69 -3.81 -2.39
CA GLU A 202 3.35 -4.24 -1.95
C GLU A 202 2.25 -3.35 -2.55
N PRO A 203 1.23 -3.93 -3.20
CA PRO A 203 0.08 -3.19 -3.70
C PRO A 203 -0.87 -2.78 -2.56
N SER A 204 -2.01 -2.18 -2.92
CA SER A 204 -3.09 -1.93 -1.96
C SER A 204 -3.65 -3.23 -1.38
N HIS A 205 -4.25 -3.16 -0.18
CA HIS A 205 -4.87 -4.35 0.41
C HIS A 205 -5.97 -4.96 -0.47
N ALA A 206 -6.69 -4.14 -1.25
CA ALA A 206 -7.73 -4.64 -2.16
C ALA A 206 -7.16 -5.45 -3.34
N GLU A 207 -5.93 -5.17 -3.76
CA GLU A 207 -5.26 -5.87 -4.86
C GLU A 207 -4.24 -6.90 -4.39
N PHE A 208 -3.97 -6.94 -3.07
CA PHE A 208 -2.88 -7.71 -2.50
C PHE A 208 -2.93 -9.18 -2.92
N GLU A 209 -4.05 -9.83 -2.71
CA GLU A 209 -4.20 -11.26 -2.99
C GLU A 209 -4.14 -11.58 -4.49
N SER A 210 -4.86 -10.82 -5.32
CA SER A 210 -4.88 -11.04 -6.77
C SER A 210 -3.50 -10.85 -7.40
N GLN A 211 -2.78 -9.79 -7.00
CA GLN A 211 -1.42 -9.56 -7.48
C GLN A 211 -0.41 -10.55 -6.90
N LEU A 212 -0.61 -11.00 -5.66
CA LEU A 212 0.24 -12.02 -5.05
C LEU A 212 0.18 -13.33 -5.82
N LYS A 213 -1.03 -13.81 -6.14
CA LYS A 213 -1.23 -15.04 -6.91
C LYS A 213 -0.72 -14.97 -8.36
N ALA A 214 -0.57 -13.76 -8.89
CA ALA A 214 -0.04 -13.50 -10.23
C ALA A 214 1.50 -13.38 -10.29
N GLN A 215 2.21 -13.52 -9.15
CA GLN A 215 3.67 -13.41 -9.15
C GLN A 215 4.32 -14.56 -9.94
N PRO A 216 5.38 -14.27 -10.74
CA PRO A 216 6.01 -15.27 -11.58
C PRO A 216 6.81 -16.32 -10.80
N ARG A 217 7.33 -15.97 -9.64
CA ARG A 217 8.12 -16.87 -8.78
C ARG A 217 7.38 -17.12 -7.47
N LEU A 218 6.58 -18.18 -7.46
CA LEU A 218 5.83 -18.64 -6.30
C LEU A 218 6.39 -19.98 -5.80
N PRO A 219 6.29 -20.28 -4.48
CA PRO A 219 6.52 -21.61 -3.97
C PRO A 219 5.62 -22.65 -4.63
N ALA A 220 6.06 -23.91 -4.63
CA ALA A 220 5.22 -25.02 -5.08
C ALA A 220 3.90 -25.04 -4.30
N ASN A 221 2.77 -25.25 -4.98
CA ASN A 221 1.43 -25.27 -4.40
C ASN A 221 1.00 -24.00 -3.64
N PHE A 222 1.71 -22.88 -3.80
CA PHE A 222 1.44 -21.63 -3.09
C PHE A 222 -0.04 -21.25 -3.08
N VAL A 223 -0.68 -21.20 -4.26
CA VAL A 223 -2.08 -20.78 -4.40
C VAL A 223 -3.02 -21.69 -3.61
N ASN A 224 -2.84 -23.01 -3.69
CA ASN A 224 -3.68 -23.96 -2.96
C ASN A 224 -3.49 -23.86 -1.44
N LEU A 225 -2.24 -23.69 -0.97
CA LEU A 225 -1.93 -23.48 0.44
C LEU A 225 -2.53 -22.17 0.93
N TRP A 226 -2.32 -21.08 0.19
CA TRP A 226 -2.87 -19.75 0.49
C TRP A 226 -4.39 -19.81 0.63
N ASP A 227 -5.10 -20.34 -0.37
CA ASP A 227 -6.55 -20.43 -0.37
C ASP A 227 -7.11 -21.27 0.78
N SER A 228 -6.38 -22.33 1.15
CA SER A 228 -6.77 -23.18 2.27
C SER A 228 -6.57 -22.48 3.62
N ILE A 229 -5.56 -21.61 3.74
CA ILE A 229 -5.28 -20.86 4.96
C ILE A 229 -6.18 -19.63 5.05
N ALA A 230 -6.26 -18.82 3.99
CA ALA A 230 -7.00 -17.56 3.96
C ALA A 230 -8.52 -17.74 3.84
N GLY A 231 -8.96 -18.86 3.23
CA GLY A 231 -10.38 -19.11 2.94
C GLY A 231 -11.22 -19.37 4.19
N GLU A 232 -12.50 -18.98 4.10
CA GLU A 232 -13.53 -19.22 5.13
C GLU A 232 -14.11 -20.63 5.08
N LYS A 233 -13.45 -21.59 4.41
CA LYS A 233 -13.96 -22.96 4.34
C LYS A 233 -14.05 -23.54 5.75
N ASN A 234 -15.27 -23.73 6.23
CA ASN A 234 -15.60 -24.30 7.54
C ASN A 234 -15.10 -25.74 7.73
N ASP A 235 -14.65 -26.39 6.67
CA ASP A 235 -14.24 -27.79 6.66
C ASP A 235 -12.80 -28.01 7.16
N ILE A 236 -12.02 -26.93 7.34
CA ILE A 236 -10.62 -27.02 7.78
C ILE A 236 -10.52 -26.47 9.21
N SER A 237 -10.11 -27.33 10.15
CA SER A 237 -9.89 -26.91 11.54
C SER A 237 -8.75 -25.87 11.62
N GLU A 238 -8.79 -25.02 12.65
CA GLU A 238 -7.76 -23.99 12.89
C GLU A 238 -6.36 -24.60 13.08
N PHE A 239 -6.29 -25.73 13.74
CA PHE A 239 -5.03 -26.48 13.86
C PHE A 239 -4.52 -26.93 12.50
N LYS A 240 -5.41 -27.39 11.61
CA LYS A 240 -5.02 -27.77 10.25
C LYS A 240 -4.58 -26.57 9.42
N LYS A 241 -5.22 -25.40 9.57
CA LYS A 241 -4.77 -24.14 8.95
C LYS A 241 -3.37 -23.76 9.41
N PHE A 242 -3.08 -23.93 10.72
CA PHE A 242 -1.73 -23.70 11.25
C PHE A 242 -0.69 -24.66 10.63
N GLU A 243 -1.01 -25.94 10.47
CA GLU A 243 -0.11 -26.91 9.83
C GLU A 243 0.19 -26.52 8.37
N LEU A 244 -0.82 -26.06 7.62
CA LEU A 244 -0.65 -25.58 6.26
C LEU A 244 0.18 -24.28 6.22
N ALA A 245 -0.04 -23.38 7.17
CA ALA A 245 0.74 -22.14 7.31
C ALA A 245 2.22 -22.46 7.59
N ARG A 246 2.51 -23.48 8.40
CA ARG A 246 3.88 -23.95 8.67
C ARG A 246 4.56 -24.50 7.41
N LEU A 247 3.80 -25.24 6.59
CA LEU A 247 4.30 -25.73 5.31
C LEU A 247 4.60 -24.55 4.36
N LEU A 248 3.66 -23.62 4.22
CA LEU A 248 3.82 -22.42 3.37
C LEU A 248 5.02 -21.59 3.79
N ALA A 249 5.21 -21.37 5.10
CA ALA A 249 6.36 -20.62 5.62
C ALA A 249 7.68 -21.28 5.23
N ARG A 250 7.79 -22.60 5.36
CA ARG A 250 8.99 -23.35 4.95
C ARG A 250 9.28 -23.17 3.46
N GLU A 251 8.26 -23.32 2.61
CA GLU A 251 8.42 -23.15 1.17
C GLU A 251 8.83 -21.72 0.78
N ILE A 252 8.36 -20.69 1.52
CA ILE A 252 8.80 -19.29 1.31
C ILE A 252 10.27 -19.11 1.70
N PHE A 253 10.74 -19.74 2.79
CA PHE A 253 12.16 -19.69 3.15
C PHE A 253 13.05 -20.41 2.12
N GLU A 254 12.56 -21.47 1.50
CA GLU A 254 13.29 -22.24 0.47
C GLU A 254 13.41 -21.47 -0.88
N LEU A 255 12.68 -20.35 -1.08
CA LEU A 255 12.84 -19.47 -2.25
C LEU A 255 14.21 -18.77 -2.30
N ARG A 256 14.87 -18.61 -1.17
CA ARG A 256 16.14 -17.90 -1.01
C ARG A 256 17.30 -18.87 -1.00
#